data_8673b22882cf22fbb4d03c8572e19e63
#
_entry.id   8673b22882cf22fbb4d03c8572e19e63
#
_cell.length_a   1.000
_cell.length_b   1.000
_cell.length_c   1.000
_cell.angle_alpha   90.00
_cell.angle_beta   90.00
_cell.angle_gamma   90.00
#
_symmetry.space_group_name_H-M   'P 1'
#
loop_
_entity.id
_entity.type
_entity.pdbx_description
1 polymer ?
#
loop_
_entity_poly.entity_id
_entity_poly.type
_entity_poly.pdbx_seq_one_letter_code
_entity_poly.pdbx_strand_id
1 'polypeptide(L)'
;MRQQNVGIAMKHLRILDYVDAVARARSIRRAAAQLNVTASAVNRRIADLEEELGASLFERLPRGVRLTAAGEVFVNYLRKQGGEAERMKSQIEDLKGLRRGTVRLACSQAMALDFLPRAIAEFRKSHPKVEFDVKVVDHEYAMAALSAFEVDLVMVFRPPYLANFQPLMTLEQRLVAVMAKNHPLAKLRKLRLRDCAAHPVALPERSIGGRQLLDEVAARTGLAFNVAAESNSFEMLRGLVIHAGLLSFQISIGTMPVGNKLGLVAREIDDRDVPSAKLVFGQLRERNLPVATAIFAQQVIRRLEAMTQ
;
A
#
# COMPACT_ATOMS: atom_id res chain seq x y z
N MET A 1 -12.04 -15.96 -8.08
CA MET A 1 -10.88 -15.36 -7.39
C MET A 1 -9.72 -16.35 -7.45
N ARG A 2 -8.81 -16.21 -8.39
CA ARG A 2 -7.57 -16.99 -8.43
C ARG A 2 -6.55 -16.29 -7.52
N GLN A 3 -6.40 -16.77 -6.28
CA GLN A 3 -5.24 -16.45 -5.46
C GLN A 3 -4.01 -17.02 -6.20
N GLN A 4 -3.19 -16.13 -6.73
CA GLN A 4 -1.91 -16.52 -7.29
C GLN A 4 -1.03 -16.95 -6.11
N ASN A 5 -0.80 -18.29 -6.02
CA ASN A 5 0.28 -18.82 -5.24
C ASN A 5 1.59 -18.22 -5.77
N VAL A 6 2.29 -17.49 -4.93
CA VAL A 6 3.68 -17.11 -5.13
C VAL A 6 4.51 -18.39 -4.90
N GLY A 7 4.23 -19.42 -5.68
CA GLY A 7 4.95 -20.68 -5.61
C GLY A 7 6.29 -20.51 -6.32
N ILE A 8 7.38 -20.73 -5.60
CA ILE A 8 8.69 -20.95 -6.20
C ILE A 8 8.53 -22.20 -7.07
N ALA A 9 8.42 -22.01 -8.38
CA ALA A 9 8.10 -23.10 -9.34
C ALA A 9 9.22 -24.16 -9.51
N MET A 10 10.19 -24.19 -8.58
CA MET A 10 11.23 -25.22 -8.54
C MET A 10 10.80 -26.32 -7.55
N LYS A 11 10.58 -27.53 -8.06
CA LYS A 11 10.04 -28.67 -7.29
C LYS A 11 10.76 -28.97 -5.97
N HIS A 12 12.05 -28.69 -5.89
CA HIS A 12 12.87 -28.91 -4.67
C HIS A 12 12.68 -27.84 -3.58
N LEU A 13 12.04 -26.71 -3.89
CA LEU A 13 11.78 -25.65 -2.93
C LEU A 13 10.34 -25.67 -2.38
N ARG A 14 9.55 -26.71 -2.65
CA ARG A 14 8.16 -26.81 -2.20
C ARG A 14 7.96 -26.75 -0.69
N ILE A 15 8.95 -27.16 0.08
CA ILE A 15 8.84 -27.11 1.54
C ILE A 15 8.71 -25.65 2.02
N LEU A 16 9.33 -24.72 1.30
CA LEU A 16 9.29 -23.30 1.59
C LEU A 16 7.86 -22.73 1.41
N ASP A 17 7.11 -23.25 0.42
CA ASP A 17 5.71 -22.88 0.19
C ASP A 17 4.80 -23.30 1.36
N TYR A 18 5.09 -24.43 2.02
CA TYR A 18 4.31 -24.88 3.18
C TYR A 18 4.47 -23.94 4.36
N VAL A 19 5.71 -23.54 4.68
CA VAL A 19 5.98 -22.62 5.81
C VAL A 19 5.36 -21.26 5.58
N ASP A 20 5.53 -20.66 4.39
CA ASP A 20 4.95 -19.34 4.08
C ASP A 20 3.41 -19.37 4.07
N ALA A 21 2.81 -20.42 3.50
CA ALA A 21 1.36 -20.58 3.52
C ALA A 21 0.80 -20.71 4.94
N VAL A 22 1.46 -21.46 5.83
CA VAL A 22 1.04 -21.59 7.23
C VAL A 22 1.24 -20.28 7.98
N ALA A 23 2.32 -19.57 7.76
CA ALA A 23 2.58 -18.25 8.35
C ALA A 23 1.50 -17.24 7.98
N ARG A 24 1.10 -17.17 6.70
CA ARG A 24 0.03 -16.29 6.22
C ARG A 24 -1.34 -16.69 6.73
N ALA A 25 -1.68 -17.98 6.66
CA ALA A 25 -2.99 -18.48 7.06
C ALA A 25 -3.19 -18.51 8.57
N ARG A 26 -2.09 -18.50 9.37
CA ARG A 26 -2.09 -18.73 10.83
C ARG A 26 -2.85 -19.99 11.21
N SER A 27 -2.91 -20.98 10.30
CA SER A 27 -3.66 -22.21 10.43
C SER A 27 -3.17 -23.26 9.45
N ILE A 28 -2.71 -24.39 9.93
CA ILE A 28 -2.25 -25.51 9.11
C ILE A 28 -3.38 -26.05 8.19
N ARG A 29 -4.61 -26.13 8.70
CA ARG A 29 -5.76 -26.59 7.90
C ARG A 29 -6.07 -25.64 6.75
N ARG A 30 -6.07 -24.32 6.99
CA ARG A 30 -6.31 -23.32 5.95
C ARG A 30 -5.18 -23.30 4.92
N ALA A 31 -3.92 -23.39 5.35
CA ALA A 31 -2.78 -23.48 4.46
C ALA A 31 -2.84 -24.75 3.58
N ALA A 32 -3.17 -25.88 4.18
CA ALA A 32 -3.33 -27.14 3.45
C ALA A 32 -4.40 -27.07 2.35
N ALA A 33 -5.56 -26.45 2.66
CA ALA A 33 -6.61 -26.20 1.68
C ALA A 33 -6.14 -25.29 0.53
N GLN A 34 -5.37 -24.23 0.84
CA GLN A 34 -4.80 -23.32 -0.18
C GLN A 34 -3.79 -24.02 -1.10
N LEU A 35 -3.03 -24.95 -0.55
CA LEU A 35 -2.00 -25.71 -1.27
C LEU A 35 -2.53 -26.98 -1.96
N ASN A 36 -3.83 -27.29 -1.80
CA ASN A 36 -4.45 -28.52 -2.28
C ASN A 36 -3.73 -29.81 -1.79
N VAL A 37 -3.37 -29.82 -0.49
CA VAL A 37 -2.74 -30.95 0.19
C VAL A 37 -3.45 -31.26 1.51
N THR A 38 -3.10 -32.39 2.14
CA THR A 38 -3.66 -32.74 3.46
C THR A 38 -2.94 -31.96 4.58
N ALA A 39 -3.66 -31.66 5.67
CA ALA A 39 -3.07 -31.03 6.84
C ALA A 39 -1.96 -31.88 7.49
N SER A 40 -2.08 -33.21 7.42
CA SER A 40 -1.05 -34.13 7.90
C SER A 40 0.24 -34.03 7.06
N ALA A 41 0.14 -33.86 5.73
CA ALA A 41 1.29 -33.66 4.87
C ALA A 41 2.02 -32.35 5.20
N VAL A 42 1.27 -31.27 5.41
CA VAL A 42 1.85 -29.97 5.83
C VAL A 42 2.55 -30.10 7.20
N ASN A 43 1.88 -30.68 8.18
CA ASN A 43 2.45 -30.90 9.51
C ASN A 43 3.76 -31.70 9.47
N ARG A 44 3.78 -32.80 8.72
CA ARG A 44 4.97 -33.65 8.61
C ARG A 44 6.13 -32.87 8.00
N ARG A 45 5.89 -32.15 6.90
CA ARG A 45 6.92 -31.37 6.23
C ARG A 45 7.50 -30.26 7.10
N ILE A 46 6.65 -29.60 7.89
CA ILE A 46 7.10 -28.59 8.84
C ILE A 46 7.92 -29.23 9.95
N ALA A 47 7.48 -30.38 10.51
CA ALA A 47 8.20 -31.09 11.56
C ALA A 47 9.58 -31.56 11.06
N ASP A 48 9.65 -32.16 9.85
CA ASP A 48 10.92 -32.57 9.22
C ASP A 48 11.90 -31.37 9.12
N LEU A 49 11.40 -30.21 8.74
CA LEU A 49 12.21 -28.96 8.63
C LEU A 49 12.62 -28.40 10.01
N GLU A 50 11.73 -28.40 11.00
CA GLU A 50 12.04 -27.96 12.35
C GLU A 50 13.09 -28.85 13.01
N GLU A 51 13.05 -30.16 12.74
CA GLU A 51 14.09 -31.11 13.16
C GLU A 51 15.44 -30.82 12.49
N GLU A 52 15.46 -30.56 11.17
CA GLU A 52 16.66 -30.19 10.43
C GLU A 52 17.28 -28.88 10.94
N LEU A 53 16.44 -27.90 11.29
CA LEU A 53 16.90 -26.61 11.80
C LEU A 53 17.24 -26.64 13.31
N GLY A 54 16.86 -27.69 14.01
CA GLY A 54 17.00 -27.78 15.48
C GLY A 54 16.18 -26.74 16.24
N ALA A 55 15.14 -26.18 15.62
CA ALA A 55 14.31 -25.12 16.20
C ALA A 55 12.88 -25.19 15.71
N SER A 56 11.91 -24.98 16.59
CA SER A 56 10.50 -24.86 16.20
C SER A 56 10.24 -23.53 15.51
N LEU A 57 9.61 -23.58 14.34
CA LEU A 57 9.20 -22.40 13.56
C LEU A 57 7.81 -21.89 13.97
N PHE A 58 6.97 -22.80 14.48
CA PHE A 58 5.60 -22.47 14.89
C PHE A 58 5.33 -22.92 16.32
N GLU A 59 4.64 -22.10 17.08
CA GLU A 59 3.99 -22.50 18.33
C GLU A 59 2.50 -22.74 18.09
N ARG A 60 1.95 -23.75 18.76
CA ARG A 60 0.54 -24.10 18.68
C ARG A 60 -0.27 -23.28 19.66
N LEU A 61 -1.35 -22.71 19.19
CA LEU A 61 -2.32 -21.97 19.99
C LEU A 61 -3.67 -22.72 19.99
N PRO A 62 -4.56 -22.48 20.95
CA PRO A 62 -5.91 -23.07 20.95
C PRO A 62 -6.69 -22.81 19.66
N ARG A 63 -6.39 -21.72 18.95
CA ARG A 63 -7.04 -21.32 17.69
C ARG A 63 -6.05 -21.10 16.56
N GLY A 64 -5.16 -22.04 16.30
CA GLY A 64 -4.25 -21.97 15.15
C GLY A 64 -2.77 -22.06 15.53
N VAL A 65 -1.92 -21.37 14.77
CA VAL A 65 -0.48 -21.35 14.99
C VAL A 65 0.06 -19.91 14.87
N ARG A 66 1.14 -19.64 15.60
CA ARG A 66 1.92 -18.39 15.53
C ARG A 66 3.37 -18.72 15.24
N LEU A 67 4.08 -17.81 14.56
CA LEU A 67 5.52 -17.93 14.38
C LEU A 67 6.24 -17.77 15.73
N THR A 68 7.29 -18.56 15.93
CA THR A 68 8.31 -18.33 16.95
C THR A 68 9.29 -17.28 16.47
N ALA A 69 10.22 -16.82 17.31
CA ALA A 69 11.33 -15.94 16.87
C ALA A 69 12.15 -16.60 15.76
N ALA A 70 12.45 -17.91 15.86
CA ALA A 70 13.11 -18.67 14.80
C ALA A 70 12.26 -18.72 13.52
N GLY A 71 10.95 -18.90 13.67
CA GLY A 71 9.99 -18.87 12.56
C GLY A 71 9.96 -17.53 11.83
N GLU A 72 10.01 -16.41 12.55
CA GLU A 72 10.07 -15.07 11.94
C GLU A 72 11.34 -14.88 11.12
N VAL A 73 12.50 -15.26 11.67
CA VAL A 73 13.79 -15.22 10.95
C VAL A 73 13.73 -16.07 9.69
N PHE A 74 13.24 -17.29 9.81
CA PHE A 74 13.17 -18.22 8.69
C PHE A 74 12.19 -17.75 7.61
N VAL A 75 10.99 -17.31 7.96
CA VAL A 75 10.00 -16.77 6.99
C VAL A 75 10.53 -15.52 6.28
N ASN A 76 11.23 -14.64 6.98
CA ASN A 76 11.87 -13.49 6.36
C ASN A 76 12.95 -13.91 5.34
N TYR A 77 13.77 -14.89 5.68
CA TYR A 77 14.73 -15.47 4.75
C TYR A 77 14.03 -16.07 3.50
N LEU A 78 12.98 -16.88 3.69
CA LEU A 78 12.21 -17.48 2.60
C LEU A 78 11.66 -16.44 1.62
N ARG A 79 11.05 -15.37 2.16
CA ARG A 79 10.46 -14.31 1.35
C ARG A 79 11.52 -13.55 0.56
N LYS A 80 12.68 -13.32 1.15
CA LYS A 80 13.84 -12.75 0.45
C LYS A 80 14.27 -13.65 -0.71
N GLN A 81 14.44 -14.95 -0.47
CA GLN A 81 14.81 -15.92 -1.51
C GLN A 81 13.74 -16.04 -2.62
N GLY A 82 12.46 -16.01 -2.25
CA GLY A 82 11.35 -15.98 -3.22
C GLY A 82 11.42 -14.77 -4.15
N GLY A 83 11.70 -13.59 -3.60
CA GLY A 83 11.91 -12.37 -4.38
C GLY A 83 13.08 -12.46 -5.36
N GLU A 84 14.21 -13.05 -4.94
CA GLU A 84 15.38 -13.27 -5.80
C GLU A 84 15.08 -14.29 -6.93
N ALA A 85 14.34 -15.35 -6.63
CA ALA A 85 13.94 -16.33 -7.64
C ALA A 85 13.02 -15.72 -8.71
N GLU A 86 12.06 -14.89 -8.32
CA GLU A 86 11.20 -14.17 -9.28
C GLU A 86 12.01 -13.18 -10.13
N ARG A 87 12.98 -12.49 -9.52
CA ARG A 87 13.90 -11.61 -10.25
C ARG A 87 14.71 -12.38 -11.29
N MET A 88 15.29 -13.50 -10.92
CA MET A 88 16.03 -14.36 -11.86
C MET A 88 15.14 -14.79 -13.03
N LYS A 89 13.90 -15.22 -12.77
CA LYS A 89 12.95 -15.55 -13.84
C LYS A 89 12.68 -14.37 -14.75
N SER A 90 12.42 -13.18 -14.17
CA SER A 90 12.19 -11.95 -14.95
C SER A 90 13.39 -11.64 -15.84
N GLN A 91 14.61 -11.76 -15.33
CA GLN A 91 15.83 -11.56 -16.13
C GLN A 91 15.95 -12.55 -17.28
N ILE A 92 15.65 -13.84 -17.03
CA ILE A 92 15.66 -14.88 -18.08
C ILE A 92 14.60 -14.58 -19.14
N GLU A 93 13.40 -14.12 -18.74
CA GLU A 93 12.34 -13.76 -19.69
C GLU A 93 12.70 -12.51 -20.51
N ASP A 94 13.36 -11.54 -19.91
CA ASP A 94 13.87 -10.34 -20.61
C ASP A 94 14.94 -10.70 -21.64
N LEU A 95 15.87 -11.63 -21.32
CA LEU A 95 16.85 -12.15 -22.27
C LEU A 95 16.18 -12.83 -23.47
N LYS A 96 14.99 -13.40 -23.28
CA LYS A 96 14.16 -13.98 -24.34
C LYS A 96 13.33 -12.92 -25.10
N GLY A 97 13.48 -11.64 -24.80
CA GLY A 97 12.73 -10.55 -25.42
C GLY A 97 11.24 -10.51 -25.03
N LEU A 98 10.83 -11.24 -23.99
CA LEU A 98 9.41 -11.38 -23.63
C LEU A 98 8.84 -10.17 -22.89
N ARG A 99 9.67 -9.29 -22.32
CA ARG A 99 9.28 -8.07 -21.57
C ARG A 99 8.01 -8.28 -20.74
N ARG A 100 7.99 -9.36 -19.97
CA ARG A 100 6.90 -9.77 -19.09
C ARG A 100 7.30 -9.57 -17.64
N GLY A 101 6.32 -9.53 -16.75
CA GLY A 101 6.57 -9.48 -15.32
C GLY A 101 5.38 -8.90 -14.59
N THR A 102 5.40 -8.99 -13.26
CA THR A 102 4.36 -8.40 -12.41
C THR A 102 4.99 -7.33 -11.54
N VAL A 103 4.48 -6.12 -11.62
CA VAL A 103 4.79 -5.02 -10.70
C VAL A 103 3.87 -5.11 -9.50
N ARG A 104 4.42 -5.41 -8.32
CA ARG A 104 3.66 -5.50 -7.06
C ARG A 104 3.89 -4.24 -6.26
N LEU A 105 2.83 -3.50 -5.98
CA LEU A 105 2.94 -2.28 -5.20
C LEU A 105 1.78 -2.09 -4.22
N ALA A 106 2.06 -1.41 -3.10
CA ALA A 106 1.04 -0.94 -2.20
C ALA A 106 1.03 0.60 -2.16
N CYS A 107 -0.15 1.19 -2.08
CA CYS A 107 -0.27 2.64 -2.06
C CYS A 107 -1.41 3.12 -1.18
N SER A 108 -1.31 4.37 -0.74
CA SER A 108 -2.40 5.07 -0.07
C SER A 108 -3.57 5.33 -1.01
N GLN A 109 -4.78 5.40 -0.46
CA GLN A 109 -6.04 5.69 -1.16
C GLN A 109 -5.96 6.92 -2.09
N ALA A 110 -5.18 7.94 -1.70
CA ALA A 110 -5.04 9.15 -2.50
C ALA A 110 -4.42 8.91 -3.89
N MET A 111 -3.63 7.83 -4.05
CA MET A 111 -2.98 7.49 -5.33
C MET A 111 -3.91 6.74 -6.30
N ALA A 112 -4.98 6.13 -5.79
CA ALA A 112 -5.76 5.14 -6.51
C ALA A 112 -6.65 5.73 -7.62
N LEU A 113 -7.04 7.01 -7.51
CA LEU A 113 -8.01 7.59 -8.44
C LEU A 113 -7.39 8.09 -9.75
N ASP A 114 -6.26 8.76 -9.67
CA ASP A 114 -5.70 9.47 -10.84
C ASP A 114 -4.22 9.15 -11.07
N PHE A 115 -3.36 9.46 -10.11
CA PHE A 115 -1.91 9.38 -10.29
C PHE A 115 -1.44 7.99 -10.73
N LEU A 116 -1.75 6.97 -9.95
CA LEU A 116 -1.25 5.62 -10.21
C LEU A 116 -1.92 4.97 -11.43
N PRO A 117 -3.24 5.06 -11.64
CA PRO A 117 -3.88 4.58 -12.86
C PRO A 117 -3.30 5.20 -14.14
N ARG A 118 -3.00 6.50 -14.13
CA ARG A 118 -2.34 7.15 -15.28
C ARG A 118 -0.92 6.64 -15.50
N ALA A 119 -0.14 6.49 -14.43
CA ALA A 119 1.22 5.96 -14.53
C ALA A 119 1.23 4.53 -15.10
N ILE A 120 0.30 3.68 -14.65
CA ILE A 120 0.14 2.32 -15.15
C ILE A 120 -0.32 2.32 -16.62
N ALA A 121 -1.31 3.13 -16.96
CA ALA A 121 -1.82 3.21 -18.33
C ALA A 121 -0.74 3.66 -19.32
N GLU A 122 0.07 4.63 -18.93
CA GLU A 122 1.20 5.11 -19.72
C GLU A 122 2.28 4.03 -19.88
N PHE A 123 2.66 3.37 -18.79
CA PHE A 123 3.65 2.30 -18.81
C PHE A 123 3.24 1.15 -19.72
N ARG A 124 1.98 0.74 -19.67
CA ARG A 124 1.44 -0.35 -20.48
C ARG A 124 1.42 -0.08 -21.99
N LYS A 125 1.52 1.17 -22.43
CA LYS A 125 1.66 1.48 -23.87
C LYS A 125 2.94 0.91 -24.46
N SER A 126 4.05 0.96 -23.71
CA SER A 126 5.35 0.41 -24.13
C SER A 126 5.63 -0.99 -23.58
N HIS A 127 4.92 -1.42 -22.53
CA HIS A 127 5.08 -2.72 -21.87
C HIS A 127 3.73 -3.43 -21.70
N PRO A 128 3.02 -3.79 -22.80
CA PRO A 128 1.63 -4.27 -22.74
C PRO A 128 1.48 -5.63 -22.03
N LYS A 129 2.56 -6.41 -21.91
CA LYS A 129 2.56 -7.73 -21.28
C LYS A 129 2.92 -7.70 -19.79
N VAL A 130 3.21 -6.52 -19.22
CA VAL A 130 3.47 -6.35 -17.79
C VAL A 130 2.14 -6.28 -17.05
N GLU A 131 2.02 -7.08 -16.01
CA GLU A 131 0.88 -7.11 -15.10
C GLU A 131 1.15 -6.24 -13.86
N PHE A 132 0.09 -5.76 -13.23
CA PHE A 132 0.17 -4.95 -12.03
C PHE A 132 -0.69 -5.58 -10.94
N ASP A 133 -0.10 -5.83 -9.77
CA ASP A 133 -0.79 -6.20 -8.53
C ASP A 133 -0.69 -5.01 -7.58
N VAL A 134 -1.82 -4.32 -7.39
CA VAL A 134 -1.89 -3.07 -6.63
C VAL A 134 -2.75 -3.25 -5.39
N LYS A 135 -2.14 -3.07 -4.23
CA LYS A 135 -2.85 -3.04 -2.94
C LYS A 135 -3.09 -1.58 -2.53
N VAL A 136 -4.36 -1.18 -2.46
CA VAL A 136 -4.73 0.13 -1.92
C VAL A 136 -5.05 -0.03 -0.44
N VAL A 137 -4.17 0.44 0.43
CA VAL A 137 -4.18 0.14 1.87
C VAL A 137 -3.68 1.36 2.67
N ASP A 138 -3.79 1.30 4.00
CA ASP A 138 -3.15 2.27 4.88
C ASP A 138 -1.62 2.13 4.87
N HIS A 139 -0.95 3.13 5.45
CA HIS A 139 0.52 3.19 5.43
C HIS A 139 1.18 2.11 6.31
N GLU A 140 0.56 1.71 7.42
CA GLU A 140 1.10 0.65 8.27
C GLU A 140 1.05 -0.71 7.57
N TYR A 141 -0.10 -1.02 6.96
CA TYR A 141 -0.25 -2.26 6.20
C TYR A 141 0.68 -2.27 4.96
N ALA A 142 0.81 -1.14 4.26
CA ALA A 142 1.71 -1.04 3.11
C ALA A 142 3.18 -1.32 3.51
N MET A 143 3.64 -0.74 4.63
CA MET A 143 5.00 -0.96 5.12
C MET A 143 5.19 -2.39 5.65
N ALA A 144 4.18 -2.98 6.28
CA ALA A 144 4.21 -4.38 6.69
C ALA A 144 4.28 -5.32 5.48
N ALA A 145 3.47 -5.08 4.43
CA ALA A 145 3.50 -5.84 3.19
C ALA A 145 4.85 -5.73 2.47
N LEU A 146 5.49 -4.54 2.50
CA LEU A 146 6.83 -4.35 1.97
C LEU A 146 7.87 -5.16 2.75
N SER A 147 7.85 -5.10 4.08
CA SER A 147 8.74 -5.88 4.95
C SER A 147 8.53 -7.39 4.77
N ALA A 148 7.29 -7.80 4.52
CA ALA A 148 6.93 -9.20 4.26
C ALA A 148 7.22 -9.65 2.82
N PHE A 149 7.83 -8.82 1.99
CA PHE A 149 8.10 -9.08 0.57
C PHE A 149 6.84 -9.42 -0.27
N GLU A 150 5.67 -9.01 0.20
CA GLU A 150 4.41 -9.17 -0.54
C GLU A 150 4.28 -8.16 -1.68
N VAL A 151 4.93 -7.00 -1.52
CA VAL A 151 5.04 -5.97 -2.55
C VAL A 151 6.50 -5.55 -2.73
N ASP A 152 6.81 -4.99 -3.89
CA ASP A 152 8.15 -4.53 -4.25
C ASP A 152 8.34 -3.03 -4.02
N LEU A 153 7.27 -2.28 -4.18
CA LEU A 153 7.22 -0.83 -4.07
C LEU A 153 6.08 -0.39 -3.16
N VAL A 154 6.29 0.75 -2.50
CA VAL A 154 5.21 1.43 -1.76
C VAL A 154 5.16 2.89 -2.13
N MET A 155 3.94 3.47 -2.13
CA MET A 155 3.71 4.91 -2.24
C MET A 155 2.75 5.35 -1.14
N VAL A 156 3.28 5.88 -0.05
CA VAL A 156 2.54 6.11 1.18
C VAL A 156 2.81 7.49 1.77
N PHE A 157 1.77 8.07 2.36
CA PHE A 157 1.85 9.34 3.07
C PHE A 157 2.15 9.09 4.55
N ARG A 158 3.17 9.80 5.10
CA ARG A 158 3.64 9.65 6.48
C ARG A 158 3.96 8.19 6.85
N PRO A 159 4.86 7.51 6.11
CA PRO A 159 5.21 6.13 6.45
C PRO A 159 5.76 6.04 7.87
N PRO A 160 5.42 4.98 8.64
CA PRO A 160 6.11 4.69 9.87
C PRO A 160 7.58 4.36 9.61
N TYR A 161 8.40 4.49 10.65
CA TYR A 161 9.82 4.16 10.55
C TYR A 161 10.02 2.67 10.23
N LEU A 162 10.90 2.40 9.26
CA LEU A 162 11.35 1.06 8.91
C LEU A 162 12.84 1.13 8.57
N ALA A 163 13.69 0.44 9.36
CA ALA A 163 15.16 0.57 9.30
C ALA A 163 15.76 0.25 7.93
N ASN A 164 15.19 -0.73 7.22
CA ASN A 164 15.64 -1.18 5.91
C ASN A 164 14.83 -0.56 4.74
N PHE A 165 14.07 0.49 5.00
CA PHE A 165 13.35 1.20 3.95
C PHE A 165 14.28 2.16 3.19
N GLN A 166 14.18 2.16 1.89
CA GLN A 166 14.89 3.07 0.99
C GLN A 166 13.88 3.95 0.25
N PRO A 167 13.77 5.23 0.63
CA PRO A 167 13.05 6.20 -0.19
C PRO A 167 13.73 6.33 -1.56
N LEU A 168 12.94 6.22 -2.62
CA LEU A 168 13.35 6.52 -3.99
C LEU A 168 12.98 7.94 -4.38
N MET A 169 11.85 8.42 -3.87
CA MET A 169 11.36 9.79 -4.07
C MET A 169 10.51 10.23 -2.88
N THR A 170 10.61 11.51 -2.52
CA THR A 170 9.84 12.12 -1.43
C THR A 170 9.24 13.42 -1.92
N LEU A 171 7.93 13.62 -1.71
CA LEU A 171 7.21 14.84 -2.03
C LEU A 171 6.53 15.41 -0.79
N GLU A 172 6.64 16.71 -0.60
CA GLU A 172 5.79 17.42 0.35
C GLU A 172 4.35 17.47 -0.15
N GLN A 173 3.42 17.07 0.70
CA GLN A 173 1.99 17.09 0.42
C GLN A 173 1.25 17.90 1.46
N ARG A 174 0.32 18.71 1.00
CA ARG A 174 -0.58 19.48 1.86
C ARG A 174 -1.90 18.76 2.01
N LEU A 175 -2.54 18.96 3.15
CA LEU A 175 -3.93 18.57 3.32
C LEU A 175 -4.83 19.57 2.60
N VAL A 176 -5.82 19.05 1.90
CA VAL A 176 -6.84 19.85 1.22
C VAL A 176 -8.23 19.44 1.66
N ALA A 177 -9.14 20.40 1.70
CA ALA A 177 -10.57 20.14 1.87
C ALA A 177 -11.21 19.92 0.51
N VAL A 178 -11.96 18.82 0.37
CA VAL A 178 -12.73 18.47 -0.82
C VAL A 178 -14.21 18.75 -0.57
N MET A 179 -14.84 19.43 -1.51
CA MET A 179 -16.22 19.87 -1.39
C MET A 179 -16.90 19.96 -2.76
N ALA A 180 -18.22 20.06 -2.79
CA ALA A 180 -18.96 20.38 -3.98
C ALA A 180 -18.67 21.82 -4.45
N LYS A 181 -18.75 22.08 -5.77
CA LYS A 181 -18.48 23.41 -6.35
C LYS A 181 -19.37 24.51 -5.81
N ASN A 182 -20.58 24.17 -5.39
CA ASN A 182 -21.56 25.08 -4.82
C ASN A 182 -21.42 25.30 -3.31
N HIS A 183 -20.49 24.62 -2.66
CA HIS A 183 -20.24 24.79 -1.22
C HIS A 183 -19.75 26.22 -0.92
N PRO A 184 -20.18 26.86 0.18
CA PRO A 184 -19.78 28.25 0.53
C PRO A 184 -18.27 28.46 0.52
N LEU A 185 -17.51 27.51 1.06
CA LEU A 185 -16.05 27.58 1.12
C LEU A 185 -15.36 27.38 -0.24
N ALA A 186 -16.06 26.89 -1.26
CA ALA A 186 -15.47 26.67 -2.58
C ALA A 186 -14.99 27.96 -3.28
N LYS A 187 -15.50 29.12 -2.86
CA LYS A 187 -15.11 30.43 -3.38
C LYS A 187 -13.77 30.92 -2.84
N LEU A 188 -13.34 30.39 -1.70
CA LEU A 188 -12.06 30.77 -1.07
C LEU A 188 -10.90 30.06 -1.76
N ARG A 189 -9.77 30.75 -1.89
CA ARG A 189 -8.56 30.17 -2.49
C ARG A 189 -7.81 29.27 -1.50
N LYS A 190 -7.78 29.65 -0.23
CA LYS A 190 -7.13 28.95 0.87
C LYS A 190 -8.06 28.99 2.10
N LEU A 191 -8.10 27.89 2.85
CA LEU A 191 -9.01 27.74 3.99
C LEU A 191 -8.22 27.72 5.31
N ARG A 192 -8.82 28.25 6.35
CA ARG A 192 -8.41 27.95 7.72
C ARG A 192 -9.13 26.68 8.18
N LEU A 193 -8.48 25.86 8.96
CA LEU A 193 -9.06 24.60 9.44
C LEU A 193 -10.35 24.84 10.25
N ARG A 194 -10.41 25.93 11.02
CA ARG A 194 -11.61 26.36 11.76
C ARG A 194 -12.82 26.64 10.86
N ASP A 195 -12.58 27.11 9.62
CA ASP A 195 -13.68 27.36 8.69
C ASP A 195 -14.31 26.04 8.24
N CYS A 196 -13.48 25.00 8.06
CA CYS A 196 -13.96 23.65 7.75
C CYS A 196 -14.71 23.02 8.93
N ALA A 197 -14.29 23.25 10.17
CA ALA A 197 -14.93 22.69 11.35
C ALA A 197 -16.34 23.24 11.61
N ALA A 198 -16.68 24.39 11.04
CA ALA A 198 -18.04 24.95 11.10
C ALA A 198 -19.05 24.17 10.23
N HIS A 199 -18.62 23.22 9.44
CA HIS A 199 -19.46 22.42 8.53
C HIS A 199 -19.40 20.94 8.90
N PRO A 200 -20.46 20.16 8.59
CA PRO A 200 -20.41 18.72 8.77
C PRO A 200 -19.39 18.07 7.83
N VAL A 201 -18.62 17.11 8.37
CA VAL A 201 -17.51 16.48 7.66
C VAL A 201 -17.69 14.98 7.51
N ALA A 202 -17.18 14.42 6.40
CA ALA A 202 -16.95 13.01 6.21
C ALA A 202 -15.42 12.75 6.28
N LEU A 203 -14.97 12.06 7.31
CA LEU A 203 -13.55 11.87 7.57
C LEU A 203 -13.02 10.51 7.08
N PRO A 204 -11.78 10.46 6.62
CA PRO A 204 -11.09 9.18 6.47
C PRO A 204 -10.97 8.46 7.82
N GLU A 205 -10.90 7.13 7.78
CA GLU A 205 -10.63 6.31 8.95
C GLU A 205 -9.27 6.65 9.59
N ARG A 206 -9.14 6.45 10.90
CA ARG A 206 -7.96 6.83 11.69
C ARG A 206 -6.66 6.12 11.29
N SER A 207 -6.74 4.97 10.62
CA SER A 207 -5.59 4.28 10.04
C SER A 207 -4.94 5.03 8.86
N ILE A 208 -5.63 6.04 8.30
CA ILE A 208 -5.15 6.81 7.14
C ILE A 208 -4.29 7.98 7.60
N GLY A 209 -3.05 8.08 7.10
CA GLY A 209 -2.07 9.08 7.54
C GLY A 209 -2.53 10.54 7.41
N GLY A 210 -3.39 10.88 6.45
CA GLY A 210 -4.00 12.20 6.33
C GLY A 210 -4.99 12.51 7.46
N ARG A 211 -5.73 11.51 7.94
CA ARG A 211 -6.60 11.65 9.11
C ARG A 211 -5.77 11.80 10.39
N GLN A 212 -4.71 11.04 10.56
CA GLN A 212 -3.83 11.18 11.72
C GLN A 212 -3.25 12.59 11.82
N LEU A 213 -2.79 13.17 10.70
CA LEU A 213 -2.32 14.55 10.66
C LEU A 213 -3.41 15.53 11.08
N LEU A 214 -4.64 15.34 10.62
CA LEU A 214 -5.79 16.19 10.99
C LEU A 214 -6.12 16.08 12.48
N ASP A 215 -6.14 14.85 13.04
CA ASP A 215 -6.42 14.59 14.45
C ASP A 215 -5.33 15.19 15.36
N GLU A 216 -4.05 15.09 14.99
CA GLU A 216 -2.94 15.72 15.72
C GLU A 216 -3.09 17.23 15.81
N VAL A 217 -3.47 17.87 14.70
CA VAL A 217 -3.70 19.31 14.66
C VAL A 217 -4.94 19.68 15.46
N ALA A 218 -6.04 18.95 15.32
CA ALA A 218 -7.27 19.18 16.06
C ALA A 218 -7.04 19.08 17.59
N ALA A 219 -6.32 18.05 18.03
CA ALA A 219 -5.96 17.88 19.44
C ALA A 219 -5.10 19.05 19.97
N ARG A 220 -4.11 19.51 19.18
CA ARG A 220 -3.23 20.62 19.57
C ARG A 220 -3.94 21.96 19.67
N THR A 221 -4.94 22.19 18.81
CA THR A 221 -5.66 23.46 18.69
C THR A 221 -6.98 23.50 19.45
N GLY A 222 -7.42 22.37 20.02
CA GLY A 222 -8.73 22.25 20.67
C GLY A 222 -9.90 22.28 19.68
N LEU A 223 -9.64 22.08 18.38
CA LEU A 223 -10.66 22.13 17.34
C LEU A 223 -11.46 20.84 17.32
N ALA A 224 -12.79 20.93 17.33
CA ALA A 224 -13.68 19.79 17.19
C ALA A 224 -14.39 19.84 15.84
N PHE A 225 -14.46 18.68 15.16
CA PHE A 225 -15.22 18.53 13.91
C PHE A 225 -16.60 17.95 14.18
N ASN A 226 -17.60 18.44 13.46
CA ASN A 226 -18.91 17.81 13.39
C ASN A 226 -18.83 16.64 12.40
N VAL A 227 -18.42 15.45 12.89
CA VAL A 227 -18.20 14.25 12.07
C VAL A 227 -19.54 13.57 11.78
N ALA A 228 -20.01 13.68 10.54
CA ALA A 228 -21.24 13.04 10.07
C ALA A 228 -21.00 11.60 9.58
N ALA A 229 -19.81 11.29 9.09
CA ALA A 229 -19.45 9.94 8.62
C ALA A 229 -17.94 9.70 8.68
N GLU A 230 -17.56 8.44 8.82
CA GLU A 230 -16.17 7.96 8.67
C GLU A 230 -16.13 6.80 7.68
N SER A 231 -15.07 6.74 6.85
CA SER A 231 -14.87 5.63 5.91
C SER A 231 -13.40 5.44 5.57
N ASN A 232 -12.99 4.20 5.32
CA ASN A 232 -11.69 3.85 4.74
C ASN A 232 -11.67 3.96 3.21
N SER A 233 -12.80 4.26 2.57
CA SER A 233 -12.93 4.40 1.13
C SER A 233 -13.05 5.87 0.72
N PHE A 234 -12.06 6.39 -0.01
CA PHE A 234 -12.15 7.75 -0.56
C PHE A 234 -13.25 7.90 -1.62
N GLU A 235 -13.63 6.81 -2.28
CA GLU A 235 -14.76 6.80 -3.20
C GLU A 235 -16.07 7.05 -2.44
N MET A 236 -16.28 6.37 -1.30
CA MET A 236 -17.41 6.60 -0.41
C MET A 236 -17.42 8.04 0.12
N LEU A 237 -16.28 8.55 0.58
CA LEU A 237 -16.16 9.92 1.06
C LEU A 237 -16.53 10.94 -0.03
N ARG A 238 -16.07 10.73 -1.28
CA ARG A 238 -16.45 11.58 -2.43
C ARG A 238 -17.95 11.51 -2.70
N GLY A 239 -18.55 10.33 -2.63
CA GLY A 239 -19.99 10.16 -2.75
C GLY A 239 -20.75 11.00 -1.72
N LEU A 240 -20.33 11.00 -0.48
CA LEU A 240 -20.92 11.80 0.60
C LEU A 240 -20.75 13.32 0.36
N VAL A 241 -19.61 13.74 -0.18
CA VAL A 241 -19.42 15.14 -0.58
C VAL A 241 -20.40 15.53 -1.68
N ILE A 242 -20.62 14.66 -2.67
CA ILE A 242 -21.52 14.93 -3.81
C ILE A 242 -22.99 14.94 -3.38
N HIS A 243 -23.41 13.92 -2.63
CA HIS A 243 -24.83 13.65 -2.39
C HIS A 243 -25.35 14.24 -1.08
N ALA A 244 -24.47 14.41 -0.07
CA ALA A 244 -24.84 14.93 1.24
C ALA A 244 -24.25 16.33 1.53
N GLY A 245 -23.47 16.91 0.62
CA GLY A 245 -22.86 18.23 0.79
C GLY A 245 -21.83 18.33 1.91
N LEU A 246 -21.27 17.20 2.35
CA LEU A 246 -20.26 17.16 3.40
C LEU A 246 -18.91 17.66 2.89
N LEU A 247 -18.06 18.13 3.81
CA LEU A 247 -16.62 18.31 3.53
C LEU A 247 -15.87 17.00 3.77
N SER A 248 -14.80 16.78 3.02
CA SER A 248 -13.85 15.72 3.30
C SER A 248 -12.42 16.22 3.13
N PHE A 249 -11.44 15.44 3.61
CA PHE A 249 -10.03 15.81 3.58
C PHE A 249 -9.20 14.73 2.90
N GLN A 250 -8.22 15.17 2.12
CA GLN A 250 -7.21 14.30 1.53
C GLN A 250 -5.92 15.07 1.25
N ILE A 251 -4.85 14.38 0.85
CA ILE A 251 -3.61 15.04 0.42
C ILE A 251 -3.73 15.56 -1.02
N SER A 252 -2.99 16.61 -1.34
CA SER A 252 -3.12 17.34 -2.61
C SER A 252 -2.99 16.48 -3.86
N ILE A 253 -2.07 15.50 -3.90
CA ILE A 253 -1.89 14.60 -5.05
C ILE A 253 -3.13 13.72 -5.34
N GLY A 254 -3.97 13.46 -4.33
CA GLY A 254 -5.21 12.71 -4.48
C GLY A 254 -6.37 13.52 -5.04
N THR A 255 -6.15 14.81 -5.34
CA THR A 255 -7.21 15.68 -5.85
C THR A 255 -7.53 15.38 -7.29
N MET A 256 -8.77 15.65 -7.66
CA MET A 256 -9.21 15.55 -9.06
C MET A 256 -8.63 16.69 -9.88
N PRO A 257 -8.29 16.47 -11.15
CA PRO A 257 -7.93 17.56 -12.06
C PRO A 257 -9.00 18.65 -12.09
N VAL A 258 -8.55 19.88 -12.27
CA VAL A 258 -9.46 21.03 -12.45
C VAL A 258 -10.41 20.74 -13.62
N GLY A 259 -11.71 20.97 -13.43
CA GLY A 259 -12.72 20.70 -14.47
C GLY A 259 -13.29 19.27 -14.47
N ASN A 260 -13.05 18.48 -13.42
CA ASN A 260 -13.63 17.14 -13.32
C ASN A 260 -15.17 17.16 -13.43
N LYS A 261 -15.72 16.11 -14.07
CA LYS A 261 -17.17 15.98 -14.30
C LYS A 261 -18.00 15.74 -13.03
N LEU A 262 -17.34 15.41 -11.90
CA LEU A 262 -18.03 15.12 -10.64
C LEU A 262 -18.47 16.37 -9.88
N GLY A 263 -18.12 17.57 -10.35
CA GLY A 263 -18.52 18.81 -9.68
C GLY A 263 -17.84 19.04 -8.33
N LEU A 264 -16.71 18.40 -8.07
CA LEU A 264 -15.91 18.56 -6.87
C LEU A 264 -14.82 19.60 -7.06
N VAL A 265 -14.49 20.29 -5.98
CA VAL A 265 -13.31 21.16 -5.89
C VAL A 265 -12.51 20.83 -4.65
N ALA A 266 -11.20 21.00 -4.74
CA ALA A 266 -10.28 20.94 -3.62
C ALA A 266 -9.76 22.35 -3.30
N ARG A 267 -9.61 22.64 -2.02
CA ARG A 267 -9.02 23.90 -1.51
C ARG A 267 -7.94 23.58 -0.50
N GLU A 268 -6.80 24.22 -0.66
CA GLU A 268 -5.69 24.07 0.28
C GLU A 268 -6.07 24.61 1.66
N ILE A 269 -5.64 23.89 2.69
CA ILE A 269 -5.68 24.35 4.07
C ILE A 269 -4.40 25.14 4.34
N ASP A 270 -4.51 26.21 5.09
CA ASP A 270 -3.38 27.07 5.42
C ASP A 270 -2.30 26.31 6.20
N ASP A 271 -1.04 26.44 5.78
CA ASP A 271 0.11 25.77 6.38
C ASP A 271 0.34 26.15 7.85
N ARG A 272 -0.18 27.32 8.27
CA ARG A 272 -0.20 27.75 9.68
C ARG A 272 -1.09 26.86 10.53
N ASP A 273 -2.13 26.28 9.94
CA ASP A 273 -3.04 25.37 10.64
C ASP A 273 -2.56 23.92 10.51
N VAL A 274 -2.29 23.48 9.29
CA VAL A 274 -1.89 22.10 9.01
C VAL A 274 -0.57 22.10 8.21
N PRO A 275 0.56 21.71 8.81
CA PRO A 275 1.83 21.64 8.11
C PRO A 275 1.78 20.60 6.99
N SER A 276 2.59 20.80 5.95
CA SER A 276 2.83 19.76 4.96
C SER A 276 3.47 18.52 5.60
N ALA A 277 3.31 17.38 4.95
CA ALA A 277 3.96 16.15 5.36
C ALA A 277 4.36 15.32 4.12
N LYS A 278 5.23 14.35 4.34
CA LYS A 278 5.89 13.62 3.26
C LYS A 278 5.03 12.50 2.70
N LEU A 279 4.84 12.50 1.38
CA LEU A 279 4.50 11.32 0.60
C LEU A 279 5.81 10.69 0.15
N VAL A 280 5.98 9.41 0.39
CA VAL A 280 7.21 8.70 0.07
C VAL A 280 6.91 7.55 -0.88
N PHE A 281 7.65 7.51 -1.97
CA PHE A 281 7.75 6.38 -2.88
C PHE A 281 9.05 5.66 -2.59
N GLY A 282 9.03 4.32 -2.39
CA GLY A 282 10.23 3.61 -1.99
C GLY A 282 10.11 2.10 -2.05
N GLN A 283 11.22 1.46 -1.68
CA GLN A 283 11.44 0.01 -1.65
C GLN A 283 12.20 -0.41 -0.40
N LEU A 284 12.46 -1.70 -0.22
CA LEU A 284 13.44 -2.16 0.75
C LEU A 284 14.86 -1.88 0.26
N ARG A 285 15.73 -1.48 1.17
CA ARG A 285 17.18 -1.34 0.93
C ARG A 285 17.75 -2.71 0.53
N GLU A 286 18.77 -2.69 -0.33
CA GLU A 286 19.46 -3.90 -0.81
C GLU A 286 18.55 -4.89 -1.59
N ARG A 287 17.29 -4.53 -1.83
CA ARG A 287 16.43 -5.31 -2.68
C ARG A 287 16.63 -4.93 -4.15
N ASN A 288 17.08 -5.87 -4.92
CA ASN A 288 17.11 -5.71 -6.37
C ASN A 288 15.72 -5.92 -6.95
N LEU A 289 15.13 -4.88 -7.49
CA LEU A 289 13.80 -4.96 -8.11
C LEU A 289 13.83 -5.85 -9.37
N PRO A 290 12.74 -6.60 -9.68
CA PRO A 290 12.52 -7.15 -11.01
C PRO A 290 12.61 -6.07 -12.08
N VAL A 291 13.08 -6.42 -13.29
CA VAL A 291 13.38 -5.44 -14.36
C VAL A 291 12.17 -4.56 -14.68
N ALA A 292 11.00 -5.15 -14.89
CA ALA A 292 9.78 -4.39 -15.15
C ALA A 292 9.43 -3.42 -14.00
N THR A 293 9.63 -3.86 -12.76
CA THR A 293 9.38 -3.04 -11.55
C THR A 293 10.38 -1.89 -11.47
N ALA A 294 11.67 -2.12 -11.78
CA ALA A 294 12.69 -1.08 -11.78
C ALA A 294 12.41 0.00 -12.84
N ILE A 295 12.03 -0.41 -14.06
CA ILE A 295 11.67 0.51 -15.15
C ILE A 295 10.43 1.32 -14.77
N PHE A 296 9.41 0.67 -14.20
CA PHE A 296 8.21 1.36 -13.71
C PHE A 296 8.53 2.36 -12.60
N ALA A 297 9.39 1.98 -11.64
CA ALA A 297 9.83 2.86 -10.56
C ALA A 297 10.50 4.12 -11.10
N GLN A 298 11.39 4.00 -12.10
CA GLN A 298 12.02 5.15 -12.77
C GLN A 298 10.99 6.05 -13.47
N GLN A 299 9.98 5.47 -14.12
CA GLN A 299 8.91 6.27 -14.75
C GLN A 299 8.12 7.04 -13.71
N VAL A 300 7.77 6.40 -12.57
CA VAL A 300 7.06 7.04 -11.46
C VAL A 300 7.88 8.19 -10.89
N ILE A 301 9.18 7.99 -10.65
CA ILE A 301 10.08 9.05 -10.15
C ILE A 301 10.05 10.26 -11.09
N ARG A 302 10.30 10.07 -12.39
CA ARG A 302 10.24 11.16 -13.37
C ARG A 302 8.90 11.91 -13.37
N ARG A 303 7.80 11.17 -13.21
CA ARG A 303 6.47 11.78 -13.16
C ARG A 303 6.27 12.61 -11.88
N LEU A 304 6.79 12.14 -10.74
CA LEU A 304 6.75 12.88 -9.47
C LEU A 304 7.64 14.14 -9.52
N GLU A 305 8.83 14.04 -10.12
CA GLU A 305 9.73 15.17 -10.34
C GLU A 305 9.06 16.28 -11.17
N ALA A 306 8.36 15.90 -12.24
CA ALA A 306 7.64 16.84 -13.10
C ALA A 306 6.45 17.54 -12.36
N MET A 307 5.98 17.01 -11.24
CA MET A 307 4.94 17.65 -10.42
C MET A 307 5.53 18.64 -9.40
N THR A 308 6.84 18.63 -9.20
CA THR A 308 7.54 19.46 -8.21
C THR A 308 8.11 20.75 -8.84
N GLN A 309 8.21 20.78 -10.18
CA GLN A 309 8.58 21.96 -10.97
C GLN A 309 7.36 22.83 -11.28
#